data_91c84e90fca985ce469de46f81c0cd87
#
_entry.id   91c84e90fca985ce469de46f81c0cd87
#
_cell.length_a   1.000
_cell.length_b   1.000
_cell.length_c   1.000
_cell.angle_alpha   90.00
_cell.angle_beta   90.00
_cell.angle_gamma   90.00
#
_symmetry.space_group_name_H-M   'P 1'
#
loop_
_entity.id
_entity.type
_entity.pdbx_description
1 polymer ?
#
loop_
_entity_poly.entity_id
_entity_poly.type
_entity_poly.pdbx_seq_one_letter_code
_entity_poly.pdbx_strand_id
1 'polypeptide(L)'
;FAKPDIKGKEIAIATAFYKKKPVHKDPGVSPMIASLVTNDKADILATAYARVEPVYARESPFDSILKPKEETGRFIPEISPEDHAWAATALPAEVFTAKEQKCLAEGIYFEARGEEVKGQAAVAQVILNRVRNPAYPKTICGVVYQNENWRGRCQFSFACDRIPDLILSPWHWKTAKEIAMAVTAGKIWIDDVGSSTHYHATYVNPPWGRT
;
A
#
# COMPACT_ATOMS: atom_id res chain seq x y z
N PHE A 1 47.37 -43.39 -13.83
CA PHE A 1 46.52 -42.76 -12.81
C PHE A 1 45.40 -42.00 -13.53
N ALA A 2 44.22 -42.61 -13.54
CA ALA A 2 43.02 -41.94 -14.02
C ALA A 2 42.69 -40.80 -13.01
N LYS A 3 42.64 -39.54 -13.47
CA LYS A 3 42.12 -38.45 -12.66
C LYS A 3 40.67 -38.76 -12.31
N PRO A 4 40.30 -38.75 -11.04
CA PRO A 4 38.89 -38.88 -10.69
C PRO A 4 38.10 -37.74 -11.27
N ASP A 5 36.97 -38.02 -11.86
CA ASP A 5 36.08 -37.06 -12.46
C ASP A 5 35.28 -36.35 -11.34
N ILE A 6 36.00 -35.49 -10.61
CA ILE A 6 35.47 -34.81 -9.41
C ILE A 6 34.61 -33.58 -9.81
N LYS A 7 34.84 -33.02 -11.01
CA LYS A 7 34.17 -31.78 -11.44
C LYS A 7 32.64 -31.87 -11.50
N GLY A 8 32.11 -33.02 -11.95
CA GLY A 8 30.66 -33.23 -12.02
C GLY A 8 29.99 -33.41 -10.65
N LYS A 9 30.71 -33.99 -9.70
CA LYS A 9 30.22 -34.20 -8.32
C LYS A 9 30.32 -32.93 -7.46
N GLU A 10 31.35 -32.11 -7.67
CA GLU A 10 31.49 -30.82 -6.97
C GLU A 10 30.37 -29.84 -7.31
N ILE A 11 29.96 -29.80 -8.59
CA ILE A 11 28.82 -28.96 -9.01
C ILE A 11 27.51 -29.46 -8.37
N ALA A 12 27.33 -30.79 -8.26
CA ALA A 12 26.15 -31.38 -7.62
C ALA A 12 26.11 -31.10 -6.10
N ILE A 13 27.29 -31.11 -5.44
CA ILE A 13 27.39 -30.80 -4.01
C ILE A 13 27.15 -29.29 -3.79
N ALA A 14 27.71 -28.39 -4.61
CA ALA A 14 27.47 -26.96 -4.51
C ALA A 14 25.98 -26.61 -4.73
N THR A 15 25.32 -27.27 -5.69
CA THR A 15 23.87 -27.07 -5.91
C THR A 15 23.00 -27.71 -4.82
N ALA A 16 23.47 -28.78 -4.12
CA ALA A 16 22.77 -29.35 -2.98
C ALA A 16 22.78 -28.45 -1.73
N PHE A 17 23.81 -27.58 -1.60
CA PHE A 17 23.88 -26.58 -0.53
C PHE A 17 23.17 -25.27 -0.89
N TYR A 18 23.00 -24.97 -2.16
CA TYR A 18 22.06 -23.96 -2.62
C TYR A 18 20.66 -24.58 -2.61
N LYS A 19 20.06 -24.71 -1.43
CA LYS A 19 18.59 -24.75 -1.38
C LYS A 19 18.13 -23.57 -2.19
N LYS A 20 17.47 -23.78 -3.35
CA LYS A 20 16.65 -22.76 -3.96
C LYS A 20 15.82 -22.21 -2.81
N LYS A 21 16.08 -20.95 -2.40
CA LYS A 21 15.20 -20.28 -1.45
C LYS A 21 13.83 -20.52 -2.04
N PRO A 22 12.89 -21.16 -1.31
CA PRO A 22 11.54 -21.25 -1.81
C PRO A 22 11.19 -19.82 -2.19
N VAL A 23 10.65 -19.62 -3.38
CA VAL A 23 10.07 -18.35 -3.77
C VAL A 23 9.09 -18.07 -2.64
N HIS A 24 9.45 -17.16 -1.76
CA HIS A 24 8.62 -16.77 -0.64
C HIS A 24 7.37 -16.19 -1.31
N LYS A 25 6.33 -16.99 -1.41
CA LYS A 25 5.00 -16.46 -1.61
C LYS A 25 4.81 -15.57 -0.39
N ASP A 26 4.79 -14.27 -0.62
CA ASP A 26 4.66 -13.27 0.42
C ASP A 26 3.49 -13.66 1.34
N PRO A 27 3.74 -14.06 2.60
CA PRO A 27 2.68 -14.51 3.50
C PRO A 27 1.73 -13.39 3.88
N GLY A 28 2.02 -12.13 3.48
CA GLY A 28 1.22 -10.97 3.79
C GLY A 28 0.09 -10.66 2.80
N VAL A 29 0.05 -11.34 1.64
CA VAL A 29 -0.99 -11.06 0.63
C VAL A 29 -1.94 -12.23 0.53
N SER A 30 -3.24 -11.99 0.79
CA SER A 30 -4.25 -13.01 0.66
C SER A 30 -4.47 -13.41 -0.81
N PRO A 31 -4.84 -14.68 -1.10
CA PRO A 31 -5.11 -15.14 -2.46
C PRO A 31 -6.15 -14.27 -3.21
N MET A 32 -7.07 -13.64 -2.45
CA MET A 32 -8.14 -12.80 -2.99
C MET A 32 -7.61 -11.52 -3.65
N ILE A 33 -6.54 -10.95 -3.09
CA ILE A 33 -5.94 -9.72 -3.64
C ILE A 33 -4.67 -9.99 -4.45
N ALA A 34 -4.20 -11.23 -4.49
CA ALA A 34 -2.97 -11.62 -5.18
C ALA A 34 -3.00 -11.26 -6.68
N SER A 35 -4.18 -11.34 -7.32
CA SER A 35 -4.37 -10.97 -8.73
C SER A 35 -4.24 -9.45 -8.99
N LEU A 36 -4.32 -8.63 -7.95
CA LEU A 36 -4.19 -7.17 -8.05
C LEU A 36 -2.78 -6.67 -7.75
N VAL A 37 -1.88 -7.55 -7.35
CA VAL A 37 -0.49 -7.17 -7.05
C VAL A 37 0.20 -6.77 -8.34
N THR A 38 0.62 -5.53 -8.43
CA THR A 38 1.35 -4.96 -9.58
C THR A 38 2.84 -4.84 -9.33
N ASN A 39 3.27 -4.92 -8.07
CA ASN A 39 4.66 -4.79 -7.67
C ASN A 39 5.09 -5.93 -6.74
N ASP A 40 5.61 -7.02 -7.33
CA ASP A 40 6.10 -8.20 -6.59
C ASP A 40 7.34 -7.92 -5.71
N LYS A 41 8.01 -6.78 -5.94
CA LYS A 41 9.23 -6.39 -5.21
C LYS A 41 8.95 -5.45 -4.04
N ALA A 42 7.70 -5.05 -3.84
CA ALA A 42 7.33 -4.18 -2.73
C ALA A 42 7.43 -4.94 -1.40
N ASP A 43 8.54 -4.78 -0.70
CA ASP A 43 8.86 -5.43 0.58
C ASP A 43 8.76 -4.47 1.77
N ILE A 44 7.99 -3.41 1.61
CA ILE A 44 7.92 -2.28 2.54
C ILE A 44 7.35 -2.70 3.89
N LEU A 45 6.41 -3.66 3.91
CA LEU A 45 5.80 -4.12 5.15
C LEU A 45 6.75 -4.96 5.98
N ALA A 46 7.59 -5.79 5.34
CA ALA A 46 8.59 -6.57 6.03
C ALA A 46 9.66 -5.67 6.67
N THR A 47 10.07 -4.61 5.96
CA THR A 47 11.07 -3.66 6.48
C THR A 47 10.51 -2.71 7.54
N ALA A 48 9.23 -2.38 7.52
CA ALA A 48 8.60 -1.52 8.54
C ALA A 48 8.45 -2.21 9.91
N TYR A 49 8.34 -3.54 9.92
CA TYR A 49 8.14 -4.33 11.16
C TYR A 49 9.31 -5.26 11.50
N ALA A 50 10.18 -5.61 10.56
CA ALA A 50 11.41 -6.30 10.87
C ALA A 50 12.33 -5.34 11.63
N ARG A 51 12.69 -5.68 12.86
CA ARG A 51 13.90 -5.10 13.48
C ARG A 51 15.07 -5.46 12.57
N VAL A 52 15.46 -4.52 11.72
CA VAL A 52 16.77 -4.61 11.06
C VAL A 52 17.79 -4.54 12.19
N GLU A 53 18.44 -5.66 12.49
CA GLU A 53 19.62 -5.60 13.33
C GLU A 53 20.63 -4.72 12.58
N PRO A 54 21.03 -3.57 13.15
CA PRO A 54 21.97 -2.69 12.50
C PRO A 54 23.28 -3.47 12.32
N VAL A 55 23.72 -3.62 11.07
CA VAL A 55 24.99 -4.25 10.73
C VAL A 55 26.10 -3.23 11.03
N TYR A 56 26.45 -3.09 12.29
CA TYR A 56 27.47 -2.16 12.77
C TYR A 56 28.88 -2.39 12.19
N ALA A 57 29.10 -3.52 11.51
CA ALA A 57 30.40 -3.91 11.01
C ALA A 57 30.78 -3.34 9.63
N ARG A 58 29.89 -2.67 8.92
CA ARG A 58 30.12 -2.23 7.52
C ARG A 58 29.76 -0.78 7.20
N GLU A 59 29.16 -0.03 8.10
CA GLU A 59 28.81 1.36 7.86
C GLU A 59 29.48 2.26 8.88
N SER A 60 30.20 3.26 8.39
CA SER A 60 30.75 4.32 9.25
C SER A 60 29.58 5.04 9.93
N PRO A 61 29.64 5.35 11.24
CA PRO A 61 28.61 6.13 11.90
C PRO A 61 28.39 7.52 11.27
N PHE A 62 29.30 7.95 10.40
CA PHE A 62 29.19 9.20 9.63
C PHE A 62 28.49 9.03 8.27
N ASP A 63 28.33 7.80 7.75
CA ASP A 63 27.66 7.56 6.47
C ASP A 63 26.19 7.97 6.52
N SER A 64 25.54 7.86 7.66
CA SER A 64 24.16 8.32 7.86
C SER A 64 24.00 9.84 7.79
N ILE A 65 25.09 10.59 7.99
CA ILE A 65 25.12 12.06 7.93
C ILE A 65 25.51 12.53 6.53
N LEU A 66 26.38 11.76 5.85
CA LEU A 66 26.96 12.13 4.54
C LEU A 66 26.16 11.60 3.36
N LYS A 67 25.41 10.53 3.52
CA LYS A 67 24.46 10.10 2.47
C LYS A 67 23.26 11.03 2.49
N PRO A 68 22.88 11.63 1.33
CA PRO A 68 21.56 12.24 1.22
C PRO A 68 20.57 11.20 1.74
N LYS A 69 19.66 11.64 2.60
CA LYS A 69 18.62 10.80 3.20
C LYS A 69 17.94 10.06 2.05
N GLU A 70 18.41 8.84 1.74
CA GLU A 70 17.75 7.98 0.79
C GLU A 70 16.32 7.88 1.32
N GLU A 71 15.37 8.34 0.51
CA GLU A 71 13.97 8.25 0.83
C GLU A 71 13.71 6.78 1.15
N THR A 72 13.55 6.52 2.42
CA THR A 72 13.59 5.20 3.04
C THR A 72 12.57 4.29 2.38
N GLY A 73 12.92 3.59 1.29
CA GLY A 73 12.21 2.45 0.72
C GLY A 73 10.69 2.56 0.54
N ARG A 74 10.12 3.77 0.72
CA ARG A 74 8.68 4.00 0.56
C ARG A 74 8.32 3.99 -0.91
N PHE A 75 7.26 3.28 -1.22
CA PHE A 75 6.76 3.17 -2.58
C PHE A 75 6.42 4.55 -3.16
N ILE A 76 6.96 4.83 -4.33
CA ILE A 76 6.60 5.95 -5.20
C ILE A 76 6.03 5.32 -6.46
N PRO A 77 4.74 5.57 -6.79
CA PRO A 77 4.16 5.01 -8.00
C PRO A 77 4.82 5.58 -9.27
N GLU A 78 4.97 4.73 -10.26
CA GLU A 78 5.24 5.17 -11.62
C GLU A 78 3.94 5.73 -12.19
N ILE A 79 3.92 7.04 -12.42
CA ILE A 79 2.74 7.74 -12.89
C ILE A 79 2.75 7.88 -14.41
N SER A 80 1.56 7.92 -15.02
CA SER A 80 1.41 8.22 -16.44
C SER A 80 1.65 9.71 -16.73
N PRO A 81 1.92 10.12 -18.00
CA PRO A 81 2.05 11.53 -18.36
C PRO A 81 0.78 12.36 -18.09
N GLU A 82 -0.36 11.71 -17.96
CA GLU A 82 -1.66 12.35 -17.69
C GLU A 82 -1.90 12.56 -16.20
N ASP A 83 -1.09 11.92 -15.35
CA ASP A 83 -1.21 12.02 -13.91
C ASP A 83 -0.60 13.30 -13.34
N HIS A 84 -1.10 13.71 -12.21
CA HIS A 84 -0.54 14.85 -11.49
C HIS A 84 0.79 14.50 -10.82
N ALA A 85 1.80 15.35 -10.98
CA ALA A 85 3.15 15.15 -10.45
C ALA A 85 3.19 14.89 -8.92
N TRP A 86 2.23 15.41 -8.14
CA TRP A 86 2.17 15.13 -6.70
C TRP A 86 1.88 13.66 -6.38
N ALA A 87 1.30 12.88 -7.31
CA ALA A 87 1.06 11.45 -7.12
C ALA A 87 2.38 10.66 -7.04
N ALA A 88 3.44 11.13 -7.73
CA ALA A 88 4.78 10.57 -7.67
C ALA A 88 5.56 11.01 -6.42
N THR A 89 4.88 11.18 -5.28
CA THR A 89 5.52 11.48 -4.00
C THR A 89 5.36 10.32 -3.02
N ALA A 90 6.38 10.12 -2.18
CA ALA A 90 6.31 9.12 -1.13
C ALA A 90 5.24 9.51 -0.10
N LEU A 91 4.48 8.52 0.37
CA LEU A 91 3.55 8.72 1.47
C LEU A 91 4.30 9.10 2.77
N PRO A 92 3.74 9.94 3.64
CA PRO A 92 4.32 10.20 4.96
C PRO A 92 4.53 8.89 5.76
N ALA A 93 5.56 8.83 6.60
CA ALA A 93 5.84 7.62 7.38
C ALA A 93 4.70 7.26 8.35
N GLU A 94 3.99 8.25 8.83
CA GLU A 94 2.88 8.13 9.78
C GLU A 94 1.73 7.28 9.25
N VAL A 95 1.54 7.22 7.91
CA VAL A 95 0.44 6.43 7.30
C VAL A 95 0.57 4.92 7.58
N PHE A 96 1.78 4.45 7.91
CA PHE A 96 2.02 3.04 8.24
C PHE A 96 1.69 2.69 9.70
N THR A 97 1.29 3.65 10.52
CA THR A 97 0.88 3.36 11.89
C THR A 97 -0.42 2.56 11.94
N ALA A 98 -0.61 1.76 12.98
CA ALA A 98 -1.82 0.96 13.17
C ALA A 98 -3.10 1.82 13.18
N LYS A 99 -3.01 3.05 13.70
CA LYS A 99 -4.12 4.01 13.72
C LYS A 99 -4.51 4.43 12.29
N GLU A 100 -3.55 4.86 11.50
CA GLU A 100 -3.80 5.33 10.13
C GLU A 100 -4.30 4.19 9.24
N GLN A 101 -3.71 2.99 9.36
CA GLN A 101 -4.17 1.81 8.64
C GLN A 101 -5.58 1.39 9.04
N LYS A 102 -5.96 1.56 10.31
CA LYS A 102 -7.34 1.35 10.75
C LYS A 102 -8.30 2.33 10.07
N CYS A 103 -7.98 3.62 10.04
CA CYS A 103 -8.79 4.62 9.34
C CYS A 103 -8.96 4.29 7.84
N LEU A 104 -7.88 3.82 7.17
CA LEU A 104 -7.97 3.41 5.76
C LEU A 104 -8.92 2.22 5.60
N ALA A 105 -8.78 1.22 6.46
CA ALA A 105 -9.64 0.05 6.44
C ALA A 105 -11.13 0.41 6.73
N GLU A 106 -11.38 1.38 7.61
CA GLU A 106 -12.72 1.92 7.87
C GLU A 106 -13.28 2.60 6.63
N GLY A 107 -12.51 3.46 5.97
CA GLY A 107 -12.90 4.09 4.71
C GLY A 107 -13.27 3.04 3.64
N ILE A 108 -12.44 2.03 3.43
CA ILE A 108 -12.70 0.94 2.48
C ILE A 108 -13.98 0.16 2.88
N TYR A 109 -14.10 -0.19 4.16
CA TYR A 109 -15.19 -1.01 4.65
C TYR A 109 -16.54 -0.32 4.51
N PHE A 110 -16.67 0.93 4.92
CA PHE A 110 -17.94 1.63 4.90
C PHE A 110 -18.34 2.11 3.50
N GLU A 111 -17.36 2.46 2.66
CA GLU A 111 -17.64 2.95 1.30
C GLU A 111 -17.76 1.84 0.26
N ALA A 112 -16.97 0.77 0.38
CA ALA A 112 -16.79 -0.15 -0.74
C ALA A 112 -16.89 -1.64 -0.38
N ARG A 113 -17.35 -2.03 0.82
CA ARG A 113 -17.39 -3.46 1.19
C ARG A 113 -18.27 -4.32 0.28
N GLY A 114 -19.21 -3.73 -0.46
CA GLY A 114 -20.06 -4.42 -1.41
C GLY A 114 -19.49 -4.50 -2.82
N GLU A 115 -18.41 -3.81 -3.09
CA GLU A 115 -17.75 -3.78 -4.38
C GLU A 115 -16.78 -4.95 -4.54
N GLU A 116 -16.40 -5.23 -5.79
CA GLU A 116 -15.29 -6.12 -6.09
C GLU A 116 -13.99 -5.62 -5.45
N VAL A 117 -13.04 -6.54 -5.21
CA VAL A 117 -11.77 -6.23 -4.55
C VAL A 117 -10.99 -5.13 -5.29
N LYS A 118 -11.07 -5.08 -6.64
CA LYS A 118 -10.48 -3.99 -7.44
C LYS A 118 -11.12 -2.63 -7.10
N GLY A 119 -12.43 -2.57 -6.94
CA GLY A 119 -13.15 -1.35 -6.55
C GLY A 119 -12.77 -0.89 -5.15
N GLN A 120 -12.67 -1.83 -4.20
CA GLN A 120 -12.19 -1.53 -2.84
C GLN A 120 -10.76 -0.98 -2.84
N ALA A 121 -9.86 -1.54 -3.66
CA ALA A 121 -8.49 -1.05 -3.81
C ALA A 121 -8.44 0.33 -4.48
N ALA A 122 -9.35 0.61 -5.42
CA ALA A 122 -9.49 1.92 -6.04
C ALA A 122 -9.87 3.00 -5.02
N VAL A 123 -10.82 2.72 -4.13
CA VAL A 123 -11.17 3.63 -3.02
C VAL A 123 -9.98 3.87 -2.10
N ALA A 124 -9.22 2.84 -1.76
CA ALA A 124 -7.99 2.98 -0.98
C ALA A 124 -6.97 3.87 -1.68
N GLN A 125 -6.75 3.68 -2.98
CA GLN A 125 -5.82 4.50 -3.77
C GLN A 125 -6.27 5.96 -3.81
N VAL A 126 -7.55 6.24 -4.00
CA VAL A 126 -8.08 7.62 -3.97
C VAL A 126 -7.84 8.29 -2.61
N ILE A 127 -8.05 7.58 -1.50
CA ILE A 127 -7.74 8.10 -0.16
C ILE A 127 -6.25 8.43 -0.04
N LEU A 128 -5.36 7.54 -0.47
CA LEU A 128 -3.91 7.76 -0.42
C LEU A 128 -3.45 8.87 -1.38
N ASN A 129 -4.08 9.00 -2.54
CA ASN A 129 -3.86 10.12 -3.45
C ASN A 129 -4.19 11.46 -2.79
N ARG A 130 -5.27 11.54 -2.02
CA ARG A 130 -5.58 12.75 -1.24
C ARG A 130 -4.49 13.04 -0.21
N VAL A 131 -3.96 12.03 0.47
CA VAL A 131 -2.83 12.23 1.41
C VAL A 131 -1.59 12.79 0.70
N ARG A 132 -1.32 12.35 -0.55
CA ARG A 132 -0.22 12.90 -1.37
C ARG A 132 -0.49 14.31 -1.86
N ASN A 133 -1.72 14.60 -2.22
CA ASN A 133 -2.11 15.89 -2.78
C ASN A 133 -2.02 17.01 -1.73
N PRO A 134 -1.31 18.13 -2.02
CA PRO A 134 -1.11 19.23 -1.07
C PRO A 134 -2.40 19.92 -0.63
N ALA A 135 -3.50 19.77 -1.36
CA ALA A 135 -4.79 20.39 -1.03
C ALA A 135 -5.57 19.64 0.07
N TYR A 136 -5.11 18.45 0.49
CA TYR A 136 -5.80 17.60 1.46
C TYR A 136 -4.96 17.40 2.73
N PRO A 137 -5.59 16.91 3.82
CA PRO A 137 -4.87 16.51 5.02
C PRO A 137 -3.75 15.50 4.72
N LYS A 138 -2.65 15.59 5.48
CA LYS A 138 -1.46 14.73 5.27
C LYS A 138 -1.52 13.40 6.02
N THR A 139 -2.66 13.05 6.60
CA THR A 139 -2.92 11.81 7.32
C THR A 139 -4.14 11.11 6.74
N ILE A 140 -4.15 9.79 6.81
CA ILE A 140 -5.30 9.00 6.32
C ILE A 140 -6.54 9.29 7.16
N CYS A 141 -6.41 9.31 8.49
CA CYS A 141 -7.53 9.64 9.35
C CYS A 141 -8.07 11.05 9.07
N GLY A 142 -7.18 12.02 8.81
CA GLY A 142 -7.58 13.37 8.45
C GLY A 142 -8.34 13.45 7.12
N VAL A 143 -8.03 12.59 6.16
CA VAL A 143 -8.76 12.49 4.88
C VAL A 143 -10.09 11.78 5.07
N VAL A 144 -10.10 10.64 5.77
CA VAL A 144 -11.28 9.79 5.93
C VAL A 144 -12.35 10.51 6.76
N TYR A 145 -11.95 11.17 7.84
CA TYR A 145 -12.86 11.89 8.73
C TYR A 145 -12.90 13.40 8.47
N GLN A 146 -12.53 13.81 7.26
CA GLN A 146 -12.56 15.23 6.88
C GLN A 146 -13.98 15.79 6.98
N ASN A 147 -14.14 16.88 7.72
CA ASN A 147 -15.42 17.55 7.99
C ASN A 147 -16.46 16.69 8.75
N GLU A 148 -16.04 15.70 9.53
CA GLU A 148 -16.94 14.84 10.33
C GLU A 148 -17.93 15.60 11.19
N ASN A 149 -17.54 16.79 11.67
CA ASN A 149 -18.40 17.68 12.49
C ASN A 149 -19.39 18.51 11.66
N TRP A 150 -19.34 18.44 10.32
CA TRP A 150 -20.18 19.22 9.43
C TRP A 150 -21.24 18.34 8.79
N ARG A 151 -22.46 18.39 9.33
CA ARG A 151 -23.57 17.58 8.84
C ARG A 151 -23.78 17.74 7.33
N GLY A 152 -23.74 16.63 6.60
CA GLY A 152 -23.94 16.56 5.15
C GLY A 152 -22.81 17.18 4.32
N ARG A 153 -21.63 17.47 4.93
CA ARG A 153 -20.44 18.00 4.25
C ARG A 153 -19.17 17.19 4.57
N CYS A 154 -19.30 16.06 5.24
CA CYS A 154 -18.21 15.12 5.44
C CYS A 154 -17.75 14.52 4.11
N GLN A 155 -16.49 14.18 4.04
CA GLN A 155 -15.90 13.61 2.84
C GLN A 155 -16.47 12.23 2.53
N PHE A 156 -16.67 11.41 3.55
CA PHE A 156 -17.31 10.11 3.50
C PHE A 156 -18.58 10.14 4.35
N SER A 157 -19.70 9.66 3.80
CA SER A 157 -21.03 9.84 4.42
C SER A 157 -21.12 9.18 5.80
N PHE A 158 -20.52 8.02 5.99
CA PHE A 158 -20.53 7.29 7.25
C PHE A 158 -19.94 8.11 8.40
N ALA A 159 -18.94 8.97 8.14
CA ALA A 159 -18.28 9.76 9.19
C ALA A 159 -19.19 10.81 9.85
N CYS A 160 -20.36 11.13 9.28
CA CYS A 160 -21.24 12.15 9.83
C CYS A 160 -22.75 11.86 9.67
N ASP A 161 -23.15 10.63 9.35
CA ASP A 161 -24.54 10.22 9.20
C ASP A 161 -25.25 9.99 10.54
N ARG A 162 -24.50 9.99 11.65
CA ARG A 162 -24.96 9.72 13.03
C ARG A 162 -25.37 8.26 13.26
N ILE A 163 -25.05 7.37 12.36
CA ILE A 163 -25.22 5.94 12.55
C ILE A 163 -23.93 5.41 13.19
N PRO A 164 -23.99 4.60 14.25
CA PRO A 164 -22.78 4.02 14.82
C PRO A 164 -21.99 3.20 13.80
N ASP A 165 -20.71 3.48 13.64
CA ASP A 165 -19.80 2.79 12.73
C ASP A 165 -19.46 1.38 13.23
N LEU A 166 -20.41 0.47 13.14
CA LEU A 166 -20.27 -0.90 13.62
C LEU A 166 -19.75 -1.82 12.51
N ILE A 167 -18.65 -2.52 12.79
CA ILE A 167 -18.10 -3.54 11.90
C ILE A 167 -18.88 -4.84 12.12
N LEU A 168 -19.90 -5.05 11.29
CA LEU A 168 -20.81 -6.21 11.40
C LEU A 168 -20.30 -7.46 10.68
N SER A 169 -19.39 -7.32 9.71
CA SER A 169 -18.85 -8.44 8.96
C SER A 169 -17.34 -8.59 9.17
N PRO A 170 -16.91 -9.56 9.98
CA PRO A 170 -15.48 -9.83 10.23
C PRO A 170 -14.72 -10.17 8.95
N TRP A 171 -15.37 -10.83 7.99
CA TRP A 171 -14.75 -11.18 6.70
C TRP A 171 -14.44 -9.95 5.85
N HIS A 172 -15.43 -9.08 5.62
CA HIS A 172 -15.21 -7.84 4.87
C HIS A 172 -14.21 -6.90 5.58
N TRP A 173 -14.23 -6.89 6.92
CA TRP A 173 -13.27 -6.13 7.69
C TRP A 173 -11.84 -6.65 7.53
N LYS A 174 -11.67 -7.99 7.52
CA LYS A 174 -10.37 -8.60 7.24
C LYS A 174 -9.88 -8.21 5.84
N THR A 175 -10.75 -8.33 4.83
CA THR A 175 -10.44 -7.94 3.43
C THR A 175 -10.05 -6.46 3.34
N ALA A 176 -10.81 -5.57 3.95
CA ALA A 176 -10.50 -4.13 3.96
C ALA A 176 -9.12 -3.82 4.57
N LYS A 177 -8.75 -4.49 5.66
CA LYS A 177 -7.41 -4.35 6.26
C LYS A 177 -6.29 -4.85 5.34
N GLU A 178 -6.48 -5.99 4.70
CA GLU A 178 -5.50 -6.55 3.77
C GLU A 178 -5.29 -5.64 2.57
N ILE A 179 -6.37 -5.10 2.00
CA ILE A 179 -6.32 -4.13 0.91
C ILE A 179 -5.63 -2.83 1.36
N ALA A 180 -6.00 -2.31 2.54
CA ALA A 180 -5.38 -1.10 3.09
C ALA A 180 -3.86 -1.23 3.15
N MET A 181 -3.38 -2.33 3.71
CA MET A 181 -1.94 -2.60 3.80
C MET A 181 -1.29 -2.78 2.44
N ALA A 182 -1.91 -3.54 1.52
CA ALA A 182 -1.34 -3.82 0.21
C ALA A 182 -1.22 -2.56 -0.66
N VAL A 183 -2.22 -1.68 -0.64
CA VAL A 183 -2.19 -0.42 -1.41
C VAL A 183 -1.21 0.57 -0.77
N THR A 184 -1.18 0.68 0.56
CA THR A 184 -0.22 1.56 1.26
C THR A 184 1.22 1.12 1.03
N ALA A 185 1.48 -0.18 1.03
CA ALA A 185 2.81 -0.75 0.76
C ALA A 185 3.23 -0.66 -0.72
N GLY A 186 2.34 -0.21 -1.60
CA GLY A 186 2.63 -0.11 -3.03
C GLY A 186 2.64 -1.44 -3.77
N LYS A 187 2.07 -2.50 -3.19
CA LYS A 187 1.87 -3.78 -3.87
C LYS A 187 0.78 -3.70 -4.93
N ILE A 188 -0.16 -2.80 -4.74
CA ILE A 188 -1.27 -2.52 -5.65
C ILE A 188 -1.21 -1.05 -6.06
N TRP A 189 -1.11 -0.84 -7.36
CA TRP A 189 -1.34 0.45 -8.01
C TRP A 189 -2.27 0.20 -9.18
N ILE A 190 -3.34 0.95 -9.29
CA ILE A 190 -4.34 0.81 -10.36
C ILE A 190 -4.16 2.00 -11.30
N ASP A 191 -3.63 1.74 -12.50
CA ASP A 191 -3.35 2.78 -13.50
C ASP A 191 -4.62 3.52 -13.95
N ASP A 192 -5.75 2.80 -14.09
CA ASP A 192 -7.05 3.40 -14.43
C ASP A 192 -7.52 4.45 -13.40
N VAL A 193 -7.06 4.34 -12.15
CA VAL A 193 -7.32 5.31 -11.07
C VAL A 193 -6.29 6.42 -11.09
N GLY A 194 -5.03 6.07 -11.41
CA GLY A 194 -3.92 7.01 -11.50
C GLY A 194 -3.88 7.97 -10.30
N SER A 195 -3.78 9.26 -10.60
CA SER A 195 -3.78 10.36 -9.62
C SER A 195 -5.18 10.85 -9.22
N SER A 196 -6.26 10.12 -9.54
CA SER A 196 -7.63 10.54 -9.21
C SER A 196 -7.83 10.77 -7.72
N THR A 197 -8.52 11.84 -7.36
CA THR A 197 -8.89 12.19 -5.98
C THR A 197 -10.40 12.09 -5.73
N HIS A 198 -11.18 11.80 -6.78
CA HIS A 198 -12.63 11.66 -6.73
C HIS A 198 -13.05 10.41 -7.50
N TYR A 199 -14.17 9.84 -7.11
CA TYR A 199 -14.82 8.76 -7.81
C TYR A 199 -16.34 8.93 -7.72
N HIS A 200 -17.06 8.33 -8.65
CA HIS A 200 -18.51 8.24 -8.63
C HIS A 200 -18.97 6.95 -9.29
N ALA A 201 -20.17 6.51 -8.97
CA ALA A 201 -20.76 5.37 -9.65
C ALA A 201 -21.08 5.71 -11.11
N THR A 202 -21.00 4.74 -12.01
CA THR A 202 -21.16 4.92 -13.46
C THR A 202 -22.52 5.48 -13.86
N TYR A 203 -23.53 5.30 -13.02
CA TYR A 203 -24.91 5.82 -13.23
C TYR A 203 -25.09 7.25 -12.66
N VAL A 204 -24.09 7.81 -11.99
CA VAL A 204 -24.11 9.17 -11.47
C VAL A 204 -23.31 10.08 -12.40
N ASN A 205 -23.86 11.26 -12.72
CA ASN A 205 -23.19 12.22 -13.59
C ASN A 205 -22.98 13.55 -12.83
N PRO A 206 -21.94 13.63 -12.01
CA PRO A 206 -21.67 14.83 -11.21
C PRO A 206 -21.22 16.00 -12.10
N PRO A 207 -21.51 17.25 -11.72
CA PRO A 207 -21.13 18.44 -12.50
C PRO A 207 -19.62 18.51 -12.78
N TRP A 208 -18.77 18.06 -11.84
CA TRP A 208 -17.31 18.06 -11.94
C TRP A 208 -16.74 16.95 -12.84
N GLY A 209 -17.55 15.94 -13.22
CA GLY A 209 -17.13 14.88 -14.13
C GLY A 209 -17.24 15.25 -15.62
N ARG A 210 -17.56 16.50 -15.94
CA ARG A 210 -17.71 17.00 -17.32
C ARG A 210 -16.56 17.90 -17.77
N THR A 211 -15.50 17.98 -17.01
CA THR A 211 -14.31 18.82 -17.32
C THR A 211 -13.24 18.00 -17.99
#